data_f99a346e1fa3aad6001a8a4f11507f4d
#
_entry.id   f99a346e1fa3aad6001a8a4f11507f4d
#
_cell.length_a   1.000
_cell.length_b   1.000
_cell.length_c   1.000
_cell.angle_alpha   90.00
_cell.angle_beta   90.00
_cell.angle_gamma   90.00
#
_symmetry.space_group_name_H-M   'P 1'
#
loop_
_entity.id
_entity.type
_entity.pdbx_description
1 polymer ?
#
loop_
_entity_poly.entity_id
_entity_poly.type
_entity_poly.pdbx_seq_one_letter_code
_entity_poly.pdbx_strand_id
1 'polypeptide(L)'
;MLQDNADQPAKAIAQAVNLSPSAVERRISKLKREGVIDRIIAVVSPAAVSRNLRILVEIEIQNEYRHNLEAFQRWLIQAPEVQSCWYVTGDTDLVLSVAVRDIDEYNAFIERMMTDQQELVRKYKSLIALKTIKHGMALPLDE
;
A
#
# COMPACT_ATOMS: atom_id res chain seq x y z
N MET A 1 -4.34 -4.77 -19.43
CA MET A 1 -4.18 -3.43 -20.05
C MET A 1 -4.29 -2.29 -19.02
N LEU A 2 -5.47 -1.97 -18.44
CA LEU A 2 -5.60 -0.84 -17.49
C LEU A 2 -4.79 -1.00 -16.20
N GLN A 3 -4.57 -2.23 -15.76
CA GLN A 3 -3.70 -2.51 -14.60
C GLN A 3 -2.22 -2.22 -14.88
N ASP A 4 -1.81 -2.28 -16.13
CA ASP A 4 -0.41 -2.04 -16.53
C ASP A 4 -0.16 -0.56 -16.81
N ASN A 5 -1.11 0.07 -17.50
CA ASN A 5 -1.06 1.50 -17.81
C ASN A 5 -2.48 2.06 -17.96
N ALA A 6 -2.91 2.86 -17.00
CA ALA A 6 -4.21 3.51 -17.02
C ALA A 6 -4.23 4.87 -17.76
N ASP A 7 -3.05 5.39 -18.17
CA ASP A 7 -2.90 6.66 -18.88
C ASP A 7 -2.98 6.50 -20.41
N GLN A 8 -3.48 5.35 -20.88
CA GLN A 8 -3.66 5.11 -22.29
C GLN A 8 -4.90 5.87 -22.82
N PRO A 9 -4.79 6.55 -23.99
CA PRO A 9 -5.95 7.15 -24.64
C PRO A 9 -7.02 6.08 -24.96
N ALA A 10 -8.29 6.41 -24.80
CA ALA A 10 -9.39 5.50 -25.12
C ALA A 10 -9.32 4.93 -26.55
N LYS A 11 -8.76 5.71 -27.50
CA LYS A 11 -8.53 5.30 -28.89
C LYS A 11 -7.53 4.13 -28.99
N ALA A 12 -6.45 4.15 -28.18
CA ALA A 12 -5.44 3.08 -28.18
C ALA A 12 -6.02 1.79 -27.60
N ILE A 13 -6.75 1.92 -26.48
CA ILE A 13 -7.43 0.76 -25.88
C ILE A 13 -8.47 0.19 -26.85
N ALA A 14 -9.25 1.05 -27.52
CA ALA A 14 -10.30 0.66 -28.46
C ALA A 14 -9.74 -0.20 -29.62
N GLN A 15 -8.59 0.18 -30.16
CA GLN A 15 -7.90 -0.60 -31.19
C GLN A 15 -7.47 -1.97 -30.68
N ALA A 16 -6.94 -2.06 -29.45
CA ALA A 16 -6.45 -3.31 -28.88
C ALA A 16 -7.58 -4.30 -28.55
N VAL A 17 -8.78 -3.80 -28.20
CA VAL A 17 -9.92 -4.64 -27.81
C VAL A 17 -11.03 -4.69 -28.87
N ASN A 18 -10.77 -4.16 -30.05
CA ASN A 18 -11.68 -4.12 -31.19
C ASN A 18 -13.06 -3.51 -30.87
N LEU A 19 -13.05 -2.34 -30.24
CA LEU A 19 -14.24 -1.56 -29.87
C LEU A 19 -14.14 -0.12 -30.38
N SER A 20 -15.23 0.64 -30.29
CA SER A 20 -15.17 2.09 -30.48
C SER A 20 -14.63 2.79 -29.22
N PRO A 21 -13.97 3.97 -29.35
CA PRO A 21 -13.51 4.74 -28.20
C PRO A 21 -14.62 5.05 -27.19
N SER A 22 -15.81 5.42 -27.65
CA SER A 22 -16.97 5.69 -26.80
C SER A 22 -17.45 4.43 -26.03
N ALA A 23 -17.35 3.24 -26.65
CA ALA A 23 -17.66 1.99 -25.96
C ALA A 23 -16.64 1.68 -24.87
N VAL A 24 -15.34 1.97 -25.10
CA VAL A 24 -14.28 1.84 -24.10
C VAL A 24 -14.54 2.77 -22.91
N GLU A 25 -14.78 4.06 -23.17
CA GLU A 25 -15.07 5.04 -22.10
C GLU A 25 -16.27 4.62 -21.25
N ARG A 26 -17.34 4.16 -21.89
CA ARG A 26 -18.52 3.66 -21.20
C ARG A 26 -18.20 2.42 -20.33
N ARG A 27 -17.37 1.50 -20.82
CA ARG A 27 -16.94 0.31 -20.05
C ARG A 27 -16.07 0.69 -18.86
N ILE A 28 -15.09 1.58 -19.04
CA ILE A 28 -14.25 2.08 -17.94
C ILE A 28 -15.12 2.76 -16.87
N SER A 29 -16.04 3.61 -17.29
CA SER A 29 -16.98 4.28 -16.37
C SER A 29 -17.88 3.26 -15.62
N LYS A 30 -18.27 2.18 -16.29
CA LYS A 30 -19.01 1.08 -15.65
C LYS A 30 -18.17 0.38 -14.60
N LEU A 31 -16.93 0.00 -14.92
CA LEU A 31 -16.00 -0.67 -13.99
C LEU A 31 -15.70 0.18 -12.74
N LYS A 32 -15.58 1.50 -12.90
CA LYS A 32 -15.43 2.43 -11.77
C LYS A 32 -16.70 2.46 -10.89
N ARG A 33 -17.88 2.57 -11.52
CA ARG A 33 -19.15 2.63 -10.80
C ARG A 33 -19.47 1.33 -10.05
N GLU A 34 -19.05 0.18 -10.60
CA GLU A 34 -19.24 -1.15 -10.01
C GLU A 34 -18.14 -1.51 -8.98
N GLY A 35 -17.19 -0.61 -8.75
CA GLY A 35 -16.09 -0.83 -7.80
C GLY A 35 -15.02 -1.84 -8.24
N VAL A 36 -15.06 -2.30 -9.51
CA VAL A 36 -14.02 -3.17 -10.07
C VAL A 36 -12.71 -2.40 -10.24
N ILE A 37 -12.80 -1.12 -10.61
CA ILE A 37 -11.69 -0.16 -10.52
C ILE A 37 -11.95 0.71 -9.30
N ASP A 38 -11.23 0.45 -8.23
CA ASP A 38 -11.31 1.21 -6.99
C ASP A 38 -10.86 2.67 -7.22
N ARG A 39 -9.66 2.85 -7.80
CA ARG A 39 -9.06 4.16 -8.07
C ARG A 39 -8.00 4.08 -9.16
N ILE A 40 -7.67 5.23 -9.73
CA ILE A 40 -6.53 5.41 -10.62
C ILE A 40 -5.55 6.35 -9.93
N ILE A 41 -4.29 5.93 -9.80
CA ILE A 41 -3.22 6.68 -9.15
C ILE A 41 -2.00 6.78 -10.06
N ALA A 42 -1.22 7.84 -9.88
CA ALA A 42 0.12 7.90 -10.43
C ALA A 42 1.09 7.12 -9.53
N VAL A 43 1.87 6.23 -10.12
CA VAL A 43 2.96 5.55 -9.42
C VAL A 43 4.21 6.41 -9.51
N VAL A 44 4.61 6.98 -8.38
CA VAL A 44 5.78 7.85 -8.28
C VAL A 44 7.04 7.01 -8.06
N SER A 45 8.13 7.35 -8.76
CA SER A 45 9.43 6.72 -8.53
C SER A 45 9.96 7.06 -7.13
N PRO A 46 10.22 6.08 -6.26
CA PRO A 46 10.77 6.32 -4.93
C PRO A 46 12.09 7.10 -4.97
N ALA A 47 12.94 6.83 -5.97
CA ALA A 47 14.20 7.52 -6.18
C ALA A 47 14.01 9.02 -6.49
N ALA A 48 12.98 9.34 -7.31
CA ALA A 48 12.70 10.73 -7.69
C ALA A 48 12.23 11.59 -6.50
N VAL A 49 11.67 10.98 -5.47
CA VAL A 49 11.18 11.66 -4.25
C VAL A 49 11.99 11.30 -3.00
N SER A 50 13.19 10.73 -3.21
CA SER A 50 14.13 10.38 -2.14
C SER A 50 13.52 9.44 -1.07
N ARG A 51 12.63 8.51 -1.46
CA ARG A 51 11.97 7.53 -0.58
C ARG A 51 12.45 6.11 -0.90
N ASN A 52 13.76 5.91 -0.94
CA ASN A 52 14.38 4.67 -1.42
C ASN A 52 14.43 3.54 -0.39
N LEU A 53 14.36 3.88 0.90
CA LEU A 53 14.44 2.91 1.96
C LEU A 53 13.06 2.32 2.23
N ARG A 54 12.92 1.03 1.94
CA ARG A 54 11.70 0.27 2.24
C ARG A 54 11.97 -0.69 3.39
N ILE A 55 11.08 -0.67 4.38
CA ILE A 55 11.19 -1.51 5.57
C ILE A 55 9.85 -2.20 5.78
N LEU A 56 9.88 -3.52 5.99
CA LEU A 56 8.74 -4.26 6.50
C LEU A 56 8.85 -4.28 8.03
N VAL A 57 7.76 -3.93 8.70
CA VAL A 57 7.70 -3.91 10.16
C VAL A 57 6.66 -4.92 10.61
N GLU A 58 7.12 -5.97 11.27
CA GLU A 58 6.28 -6.96 11.94
C GLU A 58 5.97 -6.45 13.34
N ILE A 59 4.69 -6.48 13.75
CA ILE A 59 4.24 -5.97 15.04
C ILE A 59 3.46 -7.05 15.77
N GLU A 60 3.82 -7.28 17.02
CA GLU A 60 3.08 -8.10 17.97
C GLU A 60 2.32 -7.19 18.95
N ILE A 61 1.04 -7.47 19.14
CA ILE A 61 0.13 -6.68 19.97
C ILE A 61 -0.04 -7.35 21.35
N GLN A 62 -0.11 -6.54 22.39
CA GLN A 62 -0.48 -7.02 23.71
C GLN A 62 -1.97 -7.39 23.74
N ASN A 63 -2.27 -8.65 24.07
CA ASN A 63 -3.64 -9.17 24.06
C ASN A 63 -4.61 -8.41 25.00
N GLU A 64 -4.10 -7.91 26.10
CA GLU A 64 -4.87 -7.16 27.10
C GLU A 64 -5.43 -5.83 26.55
N TYR A 65 -4.79 -5.28 25.53
CA TYR A 65 -5.14 -3.99 24.95
C TYR A 65 -5.74 -4.08 23.53
N ARG A 66 -6.21 -5.26 23.12
CA ARG A 66 -6.82 -5.47 21.79
C ARG A 66 -8.01 -4.55 21.50
N HIS A 67 -8.70 -4.07 22.52
CA HIS A 67 -9.77 -3.08 22.38
C HIS A 67 -9.28 -1.71 21.83
N ASN A 68 -7.98 -1.42 21.94
CA ASN A 68 -7.36 -0.21 21.40
C ASN A 68 -6.91 -0.35 19.94
N LEU A 69 -7.09 -1.53 19.34
CA LEU A 69 -6.61 -1.82 17.98
C LEU A 69 -7.15 -0.86 16.91
N GLU A 70 -8.42 -0.47 17.02
CA GLU A 70 -9.02 0.49 16.07
C GLU A 70 -8.35 1.87 16.14
N ALA A 71 -7.94 2.32 17.32
CA ALA A 71 -7.22 3.58 17.48
C ALA A 71 -5.84 3.49 16.80
N PHE A 72 -5.15 2.37 16.98
CA PHE A 72 -3.88 2.12 16.32
C PHE A 72 -4.02 2.03 14.80
N GLN A 73 -5.04 1.36 14.30
CA GLN A 73 -5.33 1.31 12.86
C GLN A 73 -5.54 2.71 12.28
N ARG A 74 -6.29 3.58 12.96
CA ARG A 74 -6.46 4.98 12.53
C ARG A 74 -5.14 5.74 12.53
N TRP A 75 -4.29 5.53 13.52
CA TRP A 75 -2.96 6.12 13.57
C TRP A 75 -2.09 5.68 12.38
N LEU A 76 -2.08 4.38 12.08
CA LEU A 76 -1.35 3.82 10.92
C LEU A 76 -1.85 4.36 9.58
N ILE A 77 -3.17 4.53 9.42
CA ILE A 77 -3.77 5.10 8.21
C ILE A 77 -3.32 6.55 7.99
N GLN A 78 -3.09 7.30 9.06
CA GLN A 78 -2.66 8.69 9.01
C GLN A 78 -1.14 8.86 8.90
N ALA A 79 -0.35 7.82 9.18
CA ALA A 79 1.10 7.87 9.10
C ALA A 79 1.57 7.89 7.63
N PRO A 80 2.16 8.98 7.12
CA PRO A 80 2.50 9.11 5.70
C PRO A 80 3.61 8.16 5.26
N GLU A 81 4.41 7.66 6.19
CA GLU A 81 5.47 6.69 5.93
C GLU A 81 4.91 5.30 5.64
N VAL A 82 3.73 4.99 6.15
CA VAL A 82 3.08 3.68 5.98
C VAL A 82 2.39 3.62 4.63
N GLN A 83 2.87 2.75 3.75
CA GLN A 83 2.27 2.53 2.43
C GLN A 83 1.20 1.46 2.44
N SER A 84 1.36 0.44 3.29
CA SER A 84 0.42 -0.66 3.44
C SER A 84 0.49 -1.22 4.85
N CYS A 85 -0.63 -1.73 5.33
CA CYS A 85 -0.74 -2.41 6.61
C CYS A 85 -1.69 -3.59 6.45
N TRP A 86 -1.29 -4.75 6.93
CA TRP A 86 -2.10 -5.97 6.95
C TRP A 86 -2.18 -6.53 8.35
N TYR A 87 -3.38 -6.95 8.75
CA TYR A 87 -3.56 -7.84 9.88
C TYR A 87 -3.36 -9.26 9.37
N VAL A 88 -2.46 -10.01 9.98
CA VAL A 88 -1.99 -11.30 9.45
C VAL A 88 -2.21 -12.42 10.45
N THR A 89 -2.13 -13.65 9.96
CA THR A 89 -2.08 -14.86 10.78
C THR A 89 -0.63 -15.25 11.04
N GLY A 90 -0.34 -15.95 12.13
CA GLY A 90 1.00 -16.42 12.49
C GLY A 90 1.49 -15.80 13.80
N ASP A 91 2.80 -15.70 13.94
CA ASP A 91 3.46 -15.24 15.17
C ASP A 91 3.42 -13.71 15.35
N THR A 92 3.07 -12.98 14.31
CA THR A 92 2.91 -11.53 14.33
C THR A 92 1.46 -11.15 14.03
N ASP A 93 1.00 -10.03 14.56
CA ASP A 93 -0.38 -9.56 14.37
C ASP A 93 -0.52 -8.63 13.18
N LEU A 94 0.44 -7.74 12.96
CA LEU A 94 0.42 -6.75 11.87
C LEU A 94 1.74 -6.76 11.11
N VAL A 95 1.64 -6.52 9.80
CA VAL A 95 2.80 -6.26 8.94
C VAL A 95 2.59 -4.93 8.23
N LEU A 96 3.56 -4.03 8.38
CA LEU A 96 3.57 -2.74 7.69
C LEU A 96 4.59 -2.75 6.55
N SER A 97 4.29 -2.04 5.47
CA SER A 97 5.28 -1.59 4.50
C SER A 97 5.51 -0.10 4.69
N VAL A 98 6.72 0.28 5.05
CA VAL A 98 7.13 1.67 5.35
C VAL A 98 8.11 2.14 4.30
N ALA A 99 7.95 3.37 3.79
CA ALA A 99 8.85 4.00 2.84
C ALA A 99 9.36 5.32 3.39
N VAL A 100 10.68 5.41 3.58
CA VAL A 100 11.37 6.55 4.19
C VAL A 100 12.61 6.93 3.37
N ARG A 101 13.18 8.08 3.66
CA ARG A 101 14.42 8.57 3.02
C ARG A 101 15.66 7.82 3.51
N ASP A 102 15.74 7.66 4.83
CA ASP A 102 16.90 7.17 5.55
C ASP A 102 16.52 6.48 6.86
N ILE A 103 17.51 6.00 7.58
CA ILE A 103 17.33 5.34 8.88
C ILE A 103 16.91 6.33 9.96
N ASP A 104 17.28 7.58 9.89
CA ASP A 104 16.91 8.59 10.89
C ASP A 104 15.41 8.89 10.82
N GLU A 105 14.85 9.02 9.61
CA GLU A 105 13.40 9.16 9.43
C GLU A 105 12.67 7.90 9.90
N TYR A 106 13.21 6.72 9.64
CA TYR A 106 12.64 5.48 10.13
C TYR A 106 12.64 5.41 11.66
N ASN A 107 13.76 5.75 12.29
CA ASN A 107 13.86 5.76 13.75
C ASN A 107 12.86 6.76 14.38
N ALA A 108 12.69 7.94 13.77
CA ALA A 108 11.70 8.91 14.21
C ALA A 108 10.26 8.37 14.09
N PHE A 109 9.95 7.62 13.02
CA PHE A 109 8.67 6.95 12.86
C PHE A 109 8.42 5.90 13.95
N ILE A 110 9.41 5.04 14.22
CA ILE A 110 9.31 3.99 15.26
C ILE A 110 9.18 4.62 16.66
N GLU A 111 9.96 5.65 16.95
CA GLU A 111 9.89 6.36 18.24
C GLU A 111 8.49 6.96 18.47
N ARG A 112 7.93 7.60 17.46
CA ARG A 112 6.56 8.12 17.48
C ARG A 112 5.54 7.01 17.72
N MET A 113 5.64 5.91 16.95
CA MET A 113 4.76 4.75 17.11
C MET A 113 4.84 4.17 18.52
N MET A 114 6.04 3.96 19.04
CA MET A 114 6.25 3.40 20.38
C MET A 114 5.82 4.36 21.50
N THR A 115 5.91 5.66 21.30
CA THR A 115 5.43 6.66 22.27
C THR A 115 3.90 6.71 22.30
N ASP A 116 3.28 6.76 21.13
CA ASP A 116 1.82 6.92 21.01
C ASP A 116 1.06 5.61 21.30
N GLN A 117 1.70 4.44 21.10
CA GLN A 117 1.08 3.11 21.14
C GLN A 117 1.80 2.14 22.08
N GLN A 118 2.53 2.63 23.07
CA GLN A 118 3.36 1.83 23.99
C GLN A 118 2.59 0.74 24.75
N GLU A 119 1.31 0.96 25.02
CA GLU A 119 0.47 -0.02 25.73
C GLU A 119 0.02 -1.16 24.82
N LEU A 120 -0.11 -0.88 23.52
CA LEU A 120 -0.63 -1.84 22.54
C LEU A 120 0.49 -2.65 21.88
N VAL A 121 1.59 -1.99 21.48
CA VAL A 121 2.70 -2.65 20.80
C VAL A 121 3.60 -3.35 21.81
N ARG A 122 3.55 -4.69 21.80
CA ARG A 122 4.41 -5.52 22.65
C ARG A 122 5.84 -5.58 22.13
N LYS A 123 5.96 -5.78 20.81
CA LYS A 123 7.25 -5.99 20.13
C LYS A 123 7.10 -5.61 18.66
N TYR A 124 8.17 -5.17 18.08
CA TYR A 124 8.27 -5.02 16.63
C TYR A 124 9.60 -5.58 16.12
N LYS A 125 9.62 -5.93 14.82
CA LYS A 125 10.80 -6.39 14.11
C LYS A 125 10.85 -5.69 12.76
N SER A 126 12.02 -5.15 12.43
CA SER A 126 12.26 -4.40 11.20
C SER A 126 13.05 -5.26 10.20
N LEU A 127 12.52 -5.36 8.99
CA LEU A 127 13.16 -6.07 7.88
C LEU A 127 13.45 -5.05 6.77
N ILE A 128 14.72 -4.67 6.63
CA ILE A 128 15.15 -3.73 5.60
C ILE A 128 15.20 -4.45 4.25
N ALA A 129 14.43 -3.96 3.26
CA ALA A 129 14.47 -4.49 1.91
C ALA A 129 15.77 -4.06 1.21
N LEU A 130 16.70 -5.00 1.04
CA LEU A 130 17.97 -4.73 0.36
C LEU A 130 17.78 -4.50 -1.14
N LYS A 131 16.78 -5.16 -1.75
CA LYS A 131 16.46 -5.05 -3.18
C LYS A 131 14.99 -5.33 -3.41
N THR A 132 14.33 -4.51 -4.19
CA THR A 132 13.00 -4.80 -4.70
C THR A 132 13.12 -5.66 -5.97
N ILE A 133 12.63 -6.88 -5.92
CA ILE A 133 12.63 -7.81 -7.06
C ILE A 133 11.41 -7.59 -7.94
N LYS A 134 10.24 -7.39 -7.32
CA LYS A 134 8.98 -7.11 -7.99
C LYS A 134 8.17 -6.13 -7.16
N HIS A 135 7.64 -5.12 -7.80
CA HIS A 135 6.68 -4.20 -7.19
C HIS A 135 5.56 -3.93 -8.19
N GLY A 136 4.36 -4.22 -7.83
CA GLY A 136 3.20 -4.03 -8.70
C GLY A 136 1.91 -4.30 -7.95
N MET A 137 0.82 -3.72 -8.45
CA MET A 137 -0.53 -3.86 -7.91
C MET A 137 -1.47 -4.63 -8.86
N ALA A 138 -0.95 -5.09 -10.01
CA ALA A 138 -1.74 -5.86 -10.96
C ALA A 138 -2.13 -7.21 -10.36
N LEU A 139 -3.42 -7.50 -10.36
CA LEU A 139 -3.99 -8.76 -9.92
C LEU A 139 -4.12 -9.72 -11.13
N PRO A 140 -3.90 -11.03 -10.95
CA PRO A 140 -4.25 -11.99 -11.97
C PRO A 140 -5.77 -11.95 -12.19
N LEU A 141 -6.17 -11.91 -13.45
CA LEU A 141 -7.58 -11.99 -13.84
C LEU A 141 -7.76 -13.28 -14.63
N ASP A 142 -8.82 -14.01 -14.33
CA ASP A 142 -9.23 -15.15 -15.15
C ASP A 142 -9.70 -14.66 -16.53
N GLU A 143 -9.32 -15.38 -17.57
CA GLU A 143 -9.71 -15.07 -18.96
C GLU A 143 -11.19 -15.36 -19.22
#